data_663bee7576875cdad49df24a759774ac
#
_entry.id   663bee7576875cdad49df24a759774ac
#
_cell.length_a   1.000
_cell.length_b   1.000
_cell.length_c   1.000
_cell.angle_alpha   90.00
_cell.angle_beta   90.00
_cell.angle_gamma   90.00
#
_symmetry.space_group_name_H-M   'P 1'
#
loop_
_entity.id
_entity.type
_entity.pdbx_description
1 polymer ?
#
loop_
_entity_poly.entity_id
_entity_poly.type
_entity_poly.pdbx_seq_one_letter_code
_entity_poly.pdbx_strand_id
1 'polypeptide(L)'
;MLKSREVTMLDQYLKRTVQRLMKLAEKTPACVVAFLAGQLPARALLHQHQLVLFGMVSRMPGSVLHRYATHILTSARPGAASWFQLIRDLCVMYNLPHPLSILAQPTSKAVYNRKVQSKITDYWESELRANVLNLTSTPFFNPKYMSLRSPHPLWLSAGSNPFECRKAVIAARMLSGRYPTDRLCRHWSQNKDGYCQLPACAPTKSPGSLEHLLLNCSALDQKREKLVQLCLRLSSDNDTLSSILVPKLYSDKKDILMQLILDCTVLPDVIKARQDLGPDVQDKLLYIGRTWCYTMHRERLNQRGLYSYR
;
A
#
# COMPACT_ATOMS: atom_id res chain seq x y z
N MET A 1 30.98 4.13 -2.26
CA MET A 1 29.57 4.21 -2.76
C MET A 1 29.08 2.79 -3.00
N LEU A 2 27.84 2.49 -2.59
CA LEU A 2 27.20 1.20 -2.90
C LEU A 2 27.01 1.07 -4.41
N LYS A 3 27.31 -0.12 -4.96
CA LYS A 3 27.05 -0.43 -6.37
C LYS A 3 25.54 -0.57 -6.61
N SER A 4 25.07 -0.32 -7.83
CA SER A 4 23.65 -0.44 -8.20
C SER A 4 23.06 -1.80 -7.80
N ARG A 5 23.82 -2.89 -7.93
CA ARG A 5 23.43 -4.24 -7.52
C ARG A 5 23.15 -4.33 -6.01
N GLU A 6 24.00 -3.72 -5.19
CA GLU A 6 23.87 -3.73 -3.72
C GLU A 6 22.61 -2.98 -3.27
N VAL A 7 22.32 -1.84 -3.90
CA VAL A 7 21.09 -1.07 -3.64
C VAL A 7 19.85 -1.88 -4.01
N THR A 8 19.89 -2.58 -5.15
CA THR A 8 18.79 -3.45 -5.57
C THR A 8 18.58 -4.62 -4.59
N MET A 9 19.65 -5.20 -4.05
CA MET A 9 19.55 -6.23 -3.02
C MET A 9 18.93 -5.70 -1.73
N LEU A 10 19.28 -4.49 -1.30
CA LEU A 10 18.68 -3.82 -0.15
C LEU A 10 17.18 -3.55 -0.36
N ASP A 11 16.78 -3.07 -1.53
CA ASP A 11 15.37 -2.88 -1.87
C ASP A 11 14.59 -4.21 -1.79
N GLN A 12 15.16 -5.29 -2.32
CA GLN A 12 14.54 -6.62 -2.26
C GLN A 12 14.46 -7.16 -0.83
N TYR A 13 15.50 -6.96 -0.04
CA TYR A 13 15.54 -7.37 1.36
C TYR A 13 14.48 -6.62 2.19
N LEU A 14 14.43 -5.31 2.08
CA LEU A 14 13.44 -4.47 2.76
C LEU A 14 12.02 -4.88 2.37
N LYS A 15 11.75 -5.02 1.07
CA LYS A 15 10.47 -5.50 0.57
C LYS A 15 10.06 -6.83 1.20
N ARG A 16 10.96 -7.84 1.18
CA ARG A 16 10.67 -9.17 1.74
C ARG A 16 10.42 -9.13 3.25
N THR A 17 11.18 -8.32 3.97
CA THR A 17 11.00 -8.13 5.42
C THR A 17 9.62 -7.54 5.71
N VAL A 18 9.23 -6.47 5.03
CA VAL A 18 7.91 -5.84 5.18
C VAL A 18 6.79 -6.81 4.79
N GLN A 19 6.93 -7.52 3.68
CA GLN A 19 5.95 -8.55 3.27
C GLN A 19 5.74 -9.62 4.33
N ARG A 20 6.82 -10.10 4.97
CA ARG A 20 6.75 -11.10 6.04
C ARG A 20 6.07 -10.55 7.29
N LEU A 21 6.42 -9.34 7.70
CA LEU A 21 5.79 -8.66 8.85
C LEU A 21 4.29 -8.47 8.64
N MET A 22 3.88 -8.06 7.44
CA MET A 22 2.48 -7.85 7.06
C MET A 22 1.79 -9.15 6.63
N LYS A 23 2.49 -10.29 6.64
CA LYS A 23 1.99 -11.60 6.16
C LYS A 23 1.38 -11.54 4.76
N LEU A 24 1.89 -10.67 3.89
CA LEU A 24 1.48 -10.59 2.48
C LEU A 24 2.06 -11.77 1.68
N ALA A 25 1.43 -12.07 0.54
CA ALA A 25 1.93 -13.11 -0.36
C ALA A 25 3.30 -12.71 -0.96
N GLU A 26 4.21 -13.67 -1.14
CA GLU A 26 5.57 -13.44 -1.62
C GLU A 26 5.63 -12.71 -2.98
N LYS A 27 4.69 -13.01 -3.88
CA LYS A 27 4.59 -12.38 -5.21
C LYS A 27 3.84 -11.04 -5.21
N THR A 28 3.57 -10.43 -4.05
CA THR A 28 2.98 -9.08 -4.00
C THR A 28 3.94 -8.05 -4.60
N PRO A 29 3.50 -7.20 -5.55
CA PRO A 29 4.35 -6.21 -6.18
C PRO A 29 4.97 -5.23 -5.16
N ALA A 30 6.20 -4.77 -5.43
CA ALA A 30 6.92 -3.89 -4.50
C ALA A 30 6.21 -2.55 -4.26
N CYS A 31 5.61 -1.96 -5.29
CA CYS A 31 4.83 -0.73 -5.18
C CYS A 31 3.59 -0.90 -4.28
N VAL A 32 2.90 -2.03 -4.37
CA VAL A 32 1.76 -2.34 -3.50
C VAL A 32 2.20 -2.51 -2.04
N VAL A 33 3.31 -3.23 -1.80
CA VAL A 33 3.89 -3.38 -0.46
C VAL A 33 4.26 -2.03 0.14
N ALA A 34 4.91 -1.17 -0.65
CA ALA A 34 5.34 0.17 -0.22
C ALA A 34 4.14 1.02 0.23
N PHE A 35 3.06 1.08 -0.56
CA PHE A 35 1.86 1.83 -0.19
C PHE A 35 1.10 1.23 0.99
N LEU A 36 0.95 -0.09 1.05
CA LEU A 36 0.31 -0.74 2.20
C LEU A 36 1.08 -0.48 3.49
N ALA A 37 2.41 -0.50 3.44
CA ALA A 37 3.26 -0.23 4.61
C ALA A 37 3.44 1.27 4.90
N GLY A 38 3.16 2.15 3.94
CA GLY A 38 3.50 3.57 4.06
C GLY A 38 5.01 3.80 4.11
N GLN A 39 5.80 3.00 3.39
CA GLN A 39 7.25 2.98 3.52
C GLN A 39 7.96 3.23 2.19
N LEU A 40 8.93 4.13 2.24
CA LEU A 40 9.84 4.41 1.13
C LEU A 40 10.73 3.18 0.80
N PRO A 41 11.09 2.97 -0.48
CA PRO A 41 12.11 2.02 -0.88
C PRO A 41 13.46 2.29 -0.19
N ALA A 42 14.30 1.26 -0.03
CA ALA A 42 15.63 1.40 0.58
C ALA A 42 16.50 2.40 -0.17
N ARG A 43 16.40 2.42 -1.49
CA ARG A 43 17.08 3.42 -2.35
C ARG A 43 16.70 4.85 -1.97
N ALA A 44 15.42 5.14 -1.74
CA ALA A 44 14.95 6.46 -1.31
C ALA A 44 15.53 6.86 0.04
N LEU A 45 15.57 5.93 0.99
CA LEU A 45 16.15 6.15 2.31
C LEU A 45 17.66 6.43 2.22
N LEU A 46 18.39 5.70 1.38
CA LEU A 46 19.82 5.97 1.13
C LEU A 46 20.05 7.36 0.55
N HIS A 47 19.26 7.75 -0.46
CA HIS A 47 19.36 9.08 -1.06
C HIS A 47 19.04 10.18 -0.02
N GLN A 48 18.02 9.94 0.83
CA GLN A 48 17.69 10.86 1.93
C GLN A 48 18.88 11.04 2.88
N HIS A 49 19.51 9.96 3.32
CA HIS A 49 20.67 10.04 4.21
C HIS A 49 21.84 10.77 3.56
N GLN A 50 22.13 10.53 2.29
CA GLN A 50 23.20 11.22 1.56
C GLN A 50 22.95 12.73 1.44
N LEU A 51 21.73 13.14 1.12
CA LEU A 51 21.35 14.55 1.03
C LEU A 51 21.36 15.23 2.40
N VAL A 52 20.89 14.54 3.46
CA VAL A 52 20.95 15.06 4.84
C VAL A 52 22.41 15.25 5.29
N LEU A 53 23.28 14.29 4.97
CA LEU A 53 24.72 14.41 5.24
C LEU A 53 25.35 15.61 4.50
N PHE A 54 24.98 15.82 3.22
CA PHE A 54 25.43 17.00 2.47
C PHE A 54 24.93 18.31 3.13
N GLY A 55 23.70 18.33 3.61
CA GLY A 55 23.17 19.47 4.38
C GLY A 55 23.94 19.72 5.71
N MET A 56 24.58 18.72 6.30
CA MET A 56 25.51 18.96 7.43
C MET A 56 26.77 19.66 6.94
N VAL A 57 27.35 19.20 5.83
CA VAL A 57 28.55 19.83 5.23
C VAL A 57 28.29 21.29 4.89
N SER A 58 27.14 21.62 4.34
CA SER A 58 26.79 23.02 3.97
C SER A 58 26.73 23.97 5.16
N ARG A 59 26.42 23.47 6.36
CA ARG A 59 26.35 24.28 7.59
C ARG A 59 27.66 24.37 8.36
N MET A 60 28.77 23.95 7.76
CA MET A 60 30.12 24.01 8.35
C MET A 60 31.03 24.93 7.51
N PRO A 61 30.66 26.21 7.31
CA PRO A 61 31.45 27.13 6.49
C PRO A 61 32.88 27.24 7.02
N GLY A 62 33.86 27.28 6.11
CA GLY A 62 35.28 27.34 6.48
C GLY A 62 35.92 26.01 6.86
N SER A 63 35.17 24.92 7.07
CA SER A 63 35.74 23.58 7.29
C SER A 63 36.46 23.07 6.04
N VAL A 64 37.41 22.18 6.24
CA VAL A 64 38.13 21.51 5.13
C VAL A 64 37.15 20.82 4.19
N LEU A 65 36.15 20.14 4.77
CA LEU A 65 35.17 19.39 4.00
C LEU A 65 34.28 20.32 3.16
N HIS A 66 33.88 21.48 3.69
CA HIS A 66 33.10 22.49 2.95
C HIS A 66 33.91 23.05 1.78
N ARG A 67 35.19 23.42 2.00
CA ARG A 67 36.09 23.90 0.94
C ARG A 67 36.33 22.84 -0.13
N TYR A 68 36.55 21.59 0.28
CA TYR A 68 36.72 20.47 -0.63
C TYR A 68 35.44 20.20 -1.45
N ALA A 69 34.25 20.24 -0.82
CA ALA A 69 32.97 20.12 -1.50
C ALA A 69 32.81 21.20 -2.60
N THR A 70 33.10 22.47 -2.25
CA THR A 70 33.02 23.60 -3.19
C THR A 70 34.01 23.38 -4.37
N HIS A 71 35.25 23.03 -4.08
CA HIS A 71 36.25 22.77 -5.12
C HIS A 71 35.83 21.65 -6.08
N ILE A 72 35.41 20.51 -5.57
CA ILE A 72 34.97 19.38 -6.42
C ILE A 72 33.74 19.75 -7.25
N LEU A 73 32.75 20.42 -6.67
CA LEU A 73 31.52 20.81 -7.40
C LEU A 73 31.75 21.88 -8.47
N THR A 74 32.83 22.70 -8.34
CA THR A 74 33.19 23.71 -9.35
C THR A 74 34.12 23.17 -10.43
N SER A 75 35.04 22.24 -10.10
CA SER A 75 36.09 21.78 -10.99
C SER A 75 35.84 20.40 -11.61
N ALA A 76 34.92 19.60 -11.04
CA ALA A 76 34.68 18.23 -11.54
C ALA A 76 34.03 18.23 -12.94
N ARG A 77 34.59 17.44 -13.83
CA ARG A 77 33.99 17.16 -15.13
C ARG A 77 32.69 16.35 -14.95
N PRO A 78 31.68 16.57 -15.83
CA PRO A 78 30.49 15.72 -15.84
C PRO A 78 30.88 14.24 -15.93
N GLY A 79 30.27 13.40 -15.08
CA GLY A 79 30.55 11.95 -15.04
C GLY A 79 31.73 11.54 -14.15
N ALA A 80 32.43 12.46 -13.50
CA ALA A 80 33.45 12.12 -12.52
C ALA A 80 32.86 11.31 -11.33
N ALA A 81 33.48 10.17 -11.00
CA ALA A 81 33.01 9.31 -9.91
C ALA A 81 33.34 9.89 -8.54
N SER A 82 32.52 10.80 -8.04
CA SER A 82 32.68 11.36 -6.68
C SER A 82 31.34 11.38 -5.95
N TRP A 83 31.39 11.37 -4.61
CA TRP A 83 30.19 11.52 -3.80
C TRP A 83 29.49 12.86 -4.03
N PHE A 84 30.23 13.93 -4.23
CA PHE A 84 29.66 15.25 -4.49
C PHE A 84 28.98 15.32 -5.87
N GLN A 85 29.48 14.59 -6.87
CA GLN A 85 28.79 14.46 -8.14
C GLN A 85 27.46 13.70 -7.99
N LEU A 86 27.44 12.62 -7.19
CA LEU A 86 26.20 11.93 -6.86
C LEU A 86 25.19 12.88 -6.18
N ILE A 87 25.63 13.74 -5.24
CA ILE A 87 24.77 14.76 -4.61
C ILE A 87 24.17 15.71 -5.66
N ARG A 88 24.97 16.12 -6.63
CA ARG A 88 24.46 16.96 -7.74
C ARG A 88 23.37 16.23 -8.53
N ASP A 89 23.59 14.97 -8.87
CA ASP A 89 22.62 14.16 -9.61
C ASP A 89 21.34 13.94 -8.79
N LEU A 90 21.46 13.72 -7.48
CA LEU A 90 20.32 13.60 -6.57
C LEU A 90 19.56 14.94 -6.44
N CYS A 91 20.25 16.06 -6.41
CA CYS A 91 19.58 17.38 -6.38
C CYS A 91 18.77 17.62 -7.66
N VAL A 92 19.28 17.22 -8.82
CA VAL A 92 18.54 17.27 -10.10
C VAL A 92 17.34 16.33 -10.05
N MET A 93 17.56 15.05 -9.69
CA MET A 93 16.50 14.03 -9.61
C MET A 93 15.31 14.47 -8.75
N TYR A 94 15.60 15.07 -7.57
CA TYR A 94 14.56 15.43 -6.61
C TYR A 94 14.13 16.92 -6.70
N ASN A 95 14.52 17.63 -7.75
CA ASN A 95 14.22 19.03 -7.92
C ASN A 95 14.54 19.86 -6.65
N LEU A 96 15.76 19.66 -6.15
CA LEU A 96 16.36 20.45 -5.06
C LEU A 96 17.26 21.55 -5.66
N PRO A 97 17.60 22.61 -4.90
CA PRO A 97 18.56 23.60 -5.34
C PRO A 97 19.90 22.98 -5.71
N HIS A 98 20.63 23.63 -6.62
CA HIS A 98 21.97 23.17 -6.98
C HIS A 98 22.88 23.10 -5.74
N PRO A 99 23.75 22.07 -5.60
CA PRO A 99 24.58 21.89 -4.42
C PRO A 99 25.44 23.11 -4.05
N LEU A 100 25.97 23.86 -5.03
CA LEU A 100 26.70 25.10 -4.78
C LEU A 100 25.84 26.17 -4.13
N SER A 101 24.56 26.29 -4.52
CA SER A 101 23.63 27.21 -3.89
C SER A 101 23.32 26.81 -2.44
N ILE A 102 23.25 25.50 -2.14
CA ILE A 102 23.07 24.98 -0.78
C ILE A 102 24.30 25.28 0.09
N LEU A 103 25.50 25.21 -0.47
CA LEU A 103 26.75 25.55 0.23
C LEU A 103 26.85 27.06 0.49
N ALA A 104 26.48 27.89 -0.50
CA ALA A 104 26.57 29.35 -0.39
C ALA A 104 25.54 29.93 0.58
N GLN A 105 24.34 29.33 0.64
CA GLN A 105 23.22 29.81 1.46
C GLN A 105 22.58 28.66 2.24
N PRO A 106 23.25 28.15 3.28
CA PRO A 106 22.76 27.03 4.06
C PRO A 106 21.50 27.40 4.86
N THR A 107 20.46 26.59 4.74
CA THR A 107 19.26 26.73 5.56
C THR A 107 19.41 25.98 6.89
N SER A 108 18.53 26.26 7.86
CA SER A 108 18.51 25.54 9.13
C SER A 108 18.31 24.01 8.90
N LYS A 109 18.88 23.20 9.81
CA LYS A 109 18.79 21.73 9.73
C LYS A 109 17.35 21.23 9.57
N ALA A 110 16.42 21.79 10.33
CA ALA A 110 15.01 21.37 10.30
C ALA A 110 14.34 21.68 8.96
N VAL A 111 14.55 22.88 8.43
CA VAL A 111 13.99 23.31 7.14
C VAL A 111 14.56 22.48 6.00
N TYR A 112 15.89 22.30 5.98
CA TYR A 112 16.55 21.50 4.94
C TYR A 112 16.06 20.05 4.94
N ASN A 113 16.09 19.39 6.11
CA ASN A 113 15.67 17.98 6.21
C ASN A 113 14.21 17.79 5.81
N ARG A 114 13.30 18.68 6.23
CA ARG A 114 11.90 18.64 5.82
C ARG A 114 11.74 18.77 4.31
N LYS A 115 12.48 19.69 3.69
CA LYS A 115 12.47 19.89 2.24
C LYS A 115 12.97 18.66 1.50
N VAL A 116 14.10 18.06 1.92
CA VAL A 116 14.65 16.83 1.35
C VAL A 116 13.65 15.70 1.48
N GLN A 117 13.10 15.47 2.68
CA GLN A 117 12.11 14.41 2.91
C GLN A 117 10.86 14.57 2.03
N SER A 118 10.31 15.80 1.94
CA SER A 118 9.15 16.05 1.09
C SER A 118 9.44 15.71 -0.37
N LYS A 119 10.53 16.25 -0.93
CA LYS A 119 10.88 16.08 -2.34
C LYS A 119 11.14 14.61 -2.70
N ILE A 120 11.82 13.87 -1.83
CA ILE A 120 12.04 12.44 -2.03
C ILE A 120 10.71 11.67 -1.98
N THR A 121 9.86 11.96 -1.00
CA THR A 121 8.57 11.28 -0.89
C THR A 121 7.70 11.56 -2.11
N ASP A 122 7.58 12.82 -2.52
CA ASP A 122 6.76 13.23 -3.66
C ASP A 122 7.22 12.54 -4.97
N TYR A 123 8.54 12.45 -5.18
CA TYR A 123 9.11 11.73 -6.32
C TYR A 123 8.74 10.25 -6.30
N TRP A 124 9.01 9.56 -5.18
CA TRP A 124 8.76 8.12 -5.08
C TRP A 124 7.28 7.77 -5.05
N GLU A 125 6.43 8.63 -4.49
CA GLU A 125 4.98 8.45 -4.62
C GLU A 125 4.53 8.50 -6.07
N SER A 126 5.05 9.43 -6.87
CA SER A 126 4.75 9.53 -8.29
C SER A 126 5.20 8.29 -9.06
N GLU A 127 6.46 7.87 -8.87
CA GLU A 127 7.05 6.70 -9.51
C GLU A 127 6.27 5.40 -9.16
N LEU A 128 5.99 5.20 -7.88
CA LEU A 128 5.29 3.99 -7.44
C LEU A 128 3.81 3.99 -7.86
N ARG A 129 3.15 5.16 -7.93
CA ARG A 129 1.79 5.27 -8.49
C ARG A 129 1.75 4.86 -9.95
N ALA A 130 2.68 5.34 -10.76
CA ALA A 130 2.80 4.95 -12.15
C ALA A 130 3.00 3.43 -12.29
N ASN A 131 3.85 2.83 -11.43
CA ASN A 131 4.06 1.39 -11.43
C ASN A 131 2.80 0.59 -11.04
N VAL A 132 1.98 1.10 -10.09
CA VAL A 132 0.71 0.43 -9.74
C VAL A 132 -0.29 0.47 -10.88
N LEU A 133 -0.42 1.60 -11.58
CA LEU A 133 -1.37 1.75 -12.69
C LEU A 133 -1.08 0.78 -13.84
N ASN A 134 0.16 0.32 -13.98
CA ASN A 134 0.55 -0.70 -14.97
C ASN A 134 0.23 -2.15 -14.52
N LEU A 135 -0.32 -2.35 -13.31
CA LEU A 135 -0.63 -3.68 -12.79
C LEU A 135 -2.08 -4.08 -13.13
N THR A 136 -2.24 -5.11 -13.95
CA THR A 136 -3.56 -5.70 -14.24
C THR A 136 -4.09 -6.61 -13.10
N SER A 137 -3.21 -7.02 -12.19
CA SER A 137 -3.54 -7.98 -11.13
C SER A 137 -4.14 -7.35 -9.86
N THR A 138 -4.25 -6.03 -9.80
CA THR A 138 -4.70 -5.27 -8.61
C THR A 138 -5.78 -4.26 -8.96
N PRO A 139 -6.92 -4.67 -9.54
CA PRO A 139 -7.92 -3.74 -10.09
C PRO A 139 -8.57 -2.84 -9.05
N PHE A 140 -8.61 -3.26 -7.78
CA PHE A 140 -9.21 -2.51 -6.69
C PHE A 140 -8.18 -1.73 -5.84
N PHE A 141 -6.90 -1.83 -6.17
CA PHE A 141 -5.84 -1.11 -5.48
C PHE A 141 -5.61 0.26 -6.15
N ASN A 142 -6.14 1.32 -5.57
CA ASN A 142 -6.00 2.66 -6.12
C ASN A 142 -5.03 3.51 -5.28
N PRO A 143 -3.80 3.78 -5.75
CA PRO A 143 -2.79 4.50 -4.99
C PRO A 143 -3.01 6.02 -4.93
N LYS A 144 -4.06 6.56 -5.61
CA LYS A 144 -4.29 8.02 -5.70
C LYS A 144 -4.34 8.70 -4.33
N TYR A 145 -4.97 8.04 -3.36
CA TYR A 145 -5.18 8.60 -2.01
C TYR A 145 -4.27 7.99 -0.94
N MET A 146 -3.30 7.18 -1.36
CA MET A 146 -2.32 6.55 -0.46
C MET A 146 -1.05 7.40 -0.37
N SER A 147 -0.37 7.31 0.77
CA SER A 147 0.89 8.01 1.03
C SER A 147 1.97 7.04 1.50
N LEU A 148 3.24 7.37 1.15
CA LEU A 148 4.41 6.68 1.69
C LEU A 148 4.86 7.27 3.05
N ARG A 149 4.03 8.12 3.68
CA ARG A 149 4.32 8.73 4.99
C ARG A 149 3.59 8.04 6.14
N SER A 150 2.60 7.23 5.84
CA SER A 150 1.81 6.49 6.83
C SER A 150 1.34 5.15 6.28
N PRO A 151 1.23 4.13 7.12
CA PRO A 151 0.62 2.87 6.73
C PRO A 151 -0.81 3.07 6.21
N HIS A 152 -1.24 2.15 5.36
CA HIS A 152 -2.62 2.16 4.85
C HIS A 152 -3.64 2.14 6.00
N PRO A 153 -4.75 2.91 5.92
CA PRO A 153 -5.76 2.97 6.98
C PRO A 153 -6.31 1.60 7.41
N LEU A 154 -6.30 0.62 6.53
CA LEU A 154 -6.65 -0.78 6.85
C LEU A 154 -5.88 -1.33 8.06
N TRP A 155 -4.60 -0.99 8.19
CA TRP A 155 -3.77 -1.39 9.33
C TRP A 155 -4.00 -0.51 10.55
N LEU A 156 -4.09 0.80 10.34
CA LEU A 156 -4.28 1.76 11.42
C LEU A 156 -5.59 1.51 12.16
N SER A 157 -6.69 1.27 11.42
CA SER A 157 -8.00 0.97 12.00
C SER A 157 -8.10 -0.42 12.67
N ALA A 158 -7.18 -1.35 12.37
CA ALA A 158 -7.10 -2.63 13.07
C ALA A 158 -6.47 -2.50 14.47
N GLY A 159 -5.67 -1.46 14.68
CA GLY A 159 -4.97 -1.20 15.95
C GLY A 159 -4.03 -2.35 16.35
N SER A 160 -3.89 -2.57 17.64
CA SER A 160 -3.05 -3.63 18.22
C SER A 160 -3.81 -4.94 18.53
N ASN A 161 -5.09 -5.03 18.21
CA ASN A 161 -5.88 -6.22 18.45
C ASN A 161 -5.45 -7.36 17.49
N PRO A 162 -4.92 -8.50 17.99
CA PRO A 162 -4.43 -9.58 17.14
C PRO A 162 -5.49 -10.17 16.21
N PHE A 163 -6.75 -10.19 16.61
CA PHE A 163 -7.84 -10.70 15.80
C PHE A 163 -8.18 -9.74 14.66
N GLU A 164 -8.26 -8.44 14.94
CA GLU A 164 -8.45 -7.42 13.89
C GLU A 164 -7.26 -7.36 12.93
N CYS A 165 -6.03 -7.52 13.42
CA CYS A 165 -4.85 -7.65 12.57
C CYS A 165 -4.94 -8.87 11.63
N ARG A 166 -5.46 -10.02 12.10
CA ARG A 166 -5.68 -11.18 11.21
C ARG A 166 -6.69 -10.88 10.11
N LYS A 167 -7.78 -10.17 10.43
CA LYS A 167 -8.75 -9.73 9.42
C LYS A 167 -8.10 -8.79 8.42
N ALA A 168 -7.29 -7.81 8.88
CA ALA A 168 -6.58 -6.87 8.02
C ALA A 168 -5.60 -7.58 7.06
N VAL A 169 -4.89 -8.62 7.53
CA VAL A 169 -4.01 -9.45 6.67
C VAL A 169 -4.80 -10.07 5.52
N ILE A 170 -5.97 -10.65 5.79
CA ILE A 170 -6.78 -11.29 4.75
C ILE A 170 -7.29 -10.26 3.75
N ALA A 171 -7.82 -9.12 4.24
CA ALA A 171 -8.27 -8.03 3.39
C ALA A 171 -7.13 -7.46 2.53
N ALA A 172 -5.93 -7.26 3.09
CA ALA A 172 -4.76 -6.78 2.35
C ALA A 172 -4.29 -7.77 1.27
N ARG A 173 -4.37 -9.09 1.52
CA ARG A 173 -4.10 -10.11 0.48
C ARG A 173 -5.11 -10.06 -0.65
N MET A 174 -6.39 -9.83 -0.35
CA MET A 174 -7.45 -9.68 -1.35
C MET A 174 -7.25 -8.40 -2.14
N LEU A 175 -7.04 -7.27 -1.47
CA LEU A 175 -6.80 -5.96 -2.08
C LEU A 175 -5.56 -5.96 -2.99
N SER A 176 -4.48 -6.63 -2.58
CA SER A 176 -3.25 -6.76 -3.37
C SER A 176 -3.36 -7.74 -4.55
N GLY A 177 -4.54 -8.32 -4.81
CA GLY A 177 -4.76 -9.29 -5.90
C GLY A 177 -3.98 -10.60 -5.73
N ARG A 178 -3.50 -10.91 -4.51
CA ARG A 178 -2.67 -12.10 -4.22
C ARG A 178 -3.34 -13.06 -3.23
N TYR A 179 -4.64 -12.91 -3.02
CA TYR A 179 -5.41 -13.90 -2.30
C TYR A 179 -5.57 -15.18 -3.15
N PRO A 180 -5.33 -16.39 -2.61
CA PRO A 180 -5.35 -17.64 -3.37
C PRO A 180 -6.79 -18.06 -3.73
N THR A 181 -7.37 -17.41 -4.73
CA THR A 181 -8.62 -17.83 -5.36
C THR A 181 -8.39 -19.03 -6.26
N ASP A 182 -9.45 -19.78 -6.61
CA ASP A 182 -9.31 -20.93 -7.51
C ASP A 182 -8.80 -20.51 -8.89
N ARG A 183 -9.27 -19.36 -9.39
CA ARG A 183 -8.78 -18.76 -10.64
C ARG A 183 -7.28 -18.42 -10.58
N LEU A 184 -6.80 -17.89 -9.46
CA LEU A 184 -5.38 -17.56 -9.30
C LEU A 184 -4.54 -18.84 -9.16
N CYS A 185 -5.05 -19.85 -8.46
CA CYS A 185 -4.34 -21.09 -8.18
C CYS A 185 -4.29 -22.07 -9.36
N ARG A 186 -5.07 -21.87 -10.44
CA ARG A 186 -5.15 -22.77 -11.59
C ARG A 186 -3.82 -23.18 -12.19
N HIS A 187 -2.79 -22.33 -12.09
CA HIS A 187 -1.47 -22.58 -12.68
C HIS A 187 -0.59 -23.52 -11.86
N TRP A 188 -0.91 -23.74 -10.57
CA TRP A 188 -0.09 -24.55 -9.67
C TRP A 188 -0.89 -25.50 -8.75
N SER A 189 -2.21 -25.54 -8.90
CA SER A 189 -3.08 -26.52 -8.25
C SER A 189 -3.46 -27.64 -9.22
N GLN A 190 -3.99 -28.72 -8.68
CA GLN A 190 -4.56 -29.83 -9.49
C GLN A 190 -5.79 -29.35 -10.28
N ASN A 191 -6.51 -28.33 -9.77
CA ASN A 191 -7.64 -27.72 -10.47
C ASN A 191 -7.14 -26.70 -11.49
N LYS A 192 -6.99 -27.12 -12.73
CA LYS A 192 -6.55 -26.27 -13.85
C LYS A 192 -7.66 -25.39 -14.44
N ASP A 193 -8.92 -25.67 -14.13
CA ASP A 193 -10.07 -24.99 -14.75
C ASP A 193 -10.34 -23.60 -14.16
N GLY A 194 -9.89 -23.36 -12.92
CA GLY A 194 -10.07 -22.06 -12.24
C GLY A 194 -11.50 -21.78 -11.81
N TYR A 195 -12.37 -22.80 -11.81
CA TYR A 195 -13.74 -22.71 -11.28
C TYR A 195 -13.78 -22.85 -9.76
N CYS A 196 -14.85 -22.31 -9.15
CA CYS A 196 -15.09 -22.44 -7.72
C CYS A 196 -15.26 -23.90 -7.33
N GLN A 197 -14.51 -24.35 -6.34
CA GLN A 197 -14.50 -25.75 -5.87
C GLN A 197 -15.42 -25.99 -4.67
N LEU A 198 -16.25 -25.02 -4.29
CA LEU A 198 -17.21 -25.23 -3.21
C LEU A 198 -18.39 -26.07 -3.71
N PRO A 199 -18.93 -27.00 -2.88
CA PRO A 199 -19.90 -27.99 -3.34
C PRO A 199 -21.12 -27.39 -4.06
N ALA A 200 -21.69 -26.29 -3.54
CA ALA A 200 -22.84 -25.65 -4.16
C ALA A 200 -22.54 -24.94 -5.50
N CYS A 201 -21.28 -24.66 -5.81
CA CYS A 201 -20.85 -24.00 -7.04
C CYS A 201 -20.30 -24.98 -8.09
N ALA A 202 -19.94 -26.21 -7.69
CA ALA A 202 -19.37 -27.19 -8.59
C ALA A 202 -20.24 -27.50 -9.82
N PRO A 203 -21.58 -27.66 -9.71
CA PRO A 203 -22.45 -27.93 -10.85
C PRO A 203 -22.53 -26.77 -11.85
N THR A 204 -22.43 -25.52 -11.37
CA THR A 204 -22.61 -24.30 -12.18
C THR A 204 -21.32 -23.85 -12.87
N LYS A 205 -20.18 -24.49 -12.59
CA LYS A 205 -18.86 -24.08 -13.10
C LYS A 205 -18.61 -22.58 -12.98
N SER A 206 -18.99 -21.98 -11.85
CA SER A 206 -18.83 -20.56 -11.60
C SER A 206 -17.33 -20.19 -11.51
N PRO A 207 -16.88 -19.06 -12.07
CA PRO A 207 -15.48 -18.65 -12.02
C PRO A 207 -15.01 -18.48 -10.56
N GLY A 208 -13.89 -19.08 -10.19
CA GLY A 208 -13.30 -19.01 -8.85
C GLY A 208 -12.57 -17.68 -8.63
N SER A 209 -13.19 -16.55 -9.01
CA SER A 209 -12.66 -15.20 -8.86
C SER A 209 -12.85 -14.64 -7.45
N LEU A 210 -12.19 -13.51 -7.15
CA LEU A 210 -12.38 -12.81 -5.89
C LEU A 210 -13.80 -12.22 -5.77
N GLU A 211 -14.32 -11.67 -6.87
CA GLU A 211 -15.69 -11.16 -6.93
C GLU A 211 -16.71 -12.28 -6.65
N HIS A 212 -16.54 -13.44 -7.30
CA HIS A 212 -17.39 -14.59 -7.03
C HIS A 212 -17.36 -14.98 -5.55
N LEU A 213 -16.18 -15.07 -4.95
CA LEU A 213 -16.00 -15.41 -3.54
C LEU A 213 -16.74 -14.42 -2.62
N LEU A 214 -16.58 -13.12 -2.85
CA LEU A 214 -17.11 -12.09 -1.96
C LEU A 214 -18.59 -11.80 -2.18
N LEU A 215 -19.08 -11.86 -3.45
CA LEU A 215 -20.40 -11.36 -3.81
C LEU A 215 -21.38 -12.42 -4.37
N ASN A 216 -20.87 -13.44 -5.07
CA ASN A 216 -21.75 -14.26 -5.92
C ASN A 216 -21.73 -15.77 -5.58
N CYS A 217 -20.88 -16.21 -4.64
CA CYS A 217 -20.75 -17.62 -4.33
C CYS A 217 -21.97 -18.13 -3.56
N SER A 218 -22.79 -19.01 -4.18
CA SER A 218 -24.00 -19.57 -3.56
C SER A 218 -23.70 -20.39 -2.30
N ALA A 219 -22.54 -21.04 -2.23
CA ALA A 219 -22.09 -21.74 -1.04
C ALA A 219 -21.91 -20.82 0.20
N LEU A 220 -21.80 -19.50 -0.03
CA LEU A 220 -21.53 -18.52 1.02
C LEU A 220 -22.71 -17.56 1.26
N ASP A 221 -23.86 -17.76 0.64
CA ASP A 221 -25.02 -16.87 0.69
C ASP A 221 -25.48 -16.61 2.13
N GLN A 222 -25.63 -17.64 2.93
CA GLN A 222 -26.05 -17.49 4.34
C GLN A 222 -25.09 -16.61 5.16
N LYS A 223 -23.79 -16.68 4.88
CA LYS A 223 -22.81 -15.82 5.57
C LYS A 223 -22.88 -14.41 5.08
N ARG A 224 -23.09 -14.22 3.78
CA ARG A 224 -23.25 -12.91 3.15
C ARG A 224 -24.47 -12.19 3.69
N GLU A 225 -25.60 -12.87 3.80
CA GLU A 225 -26.81 -12.31 4.39
C GLU A 225 -26.58 -11.84 5.83
N LYS A 226 -25.91 -12.65 6.68
CA LYS A 226 -25.54 -12.24 8.04
C LYS A 226 -24.62 -11.00 8.07
N LEU A 227 -23.75 -10.85 7.09
CA LEU A 227 -22.89 -9.67 6.96
C LEU A 227 -23.70 -8.43 6.52
N VAL A 228 -24.64 -8.57 5.60
CA VAL A 228 -25.57 -7.48 5.23
C VAL A 228 -26.38 -7.04 6.47
N GLN A 229 -26.92 -7.98 7.24
CA GLN A 229 -27.62 -7.66 8.50
C GLN A 229 -26.70 -6.96 9.52
N LEU A 230 -25.45 -7.36 9.62
CA LEU A 230 -24.44 -6.66 10.45
C LEU A 230 -24.23 -5.22 9.97
N CYS A 231 -24.09 -5.03 8.64
CA CYS A 231 -23.94 -3.70 8.04
C CYS A 231 -25.12 -2.78 8.39
N LEU A 232 -26.36 -3.29 8.21
CA LEU A 232 -27.57 -2.54 8.51
C LEU A 232 -27.66 -2.16 9.99
N ARG A 233 -27.33 -3.08 10.90
CA ARG A 233 -27.29 -2.80 12.34
C ARG A 233 -26.24 -1.75 12.71
N LEU A 234 -25.04 -1.81 12.12
CA LEU A 234 -23.98 -0.83 12.41
C LEU A 234 -24.28 0.55 11.84
N SER A 235 -25.15 0.62 10.82
CA SER A 235 -25.58 1.87 10.20
C SER A 235 -26.84 2.48 10.81
N SER A 236 -27.62 1.73 11.61
CA SER A 236 -28.88 2.21 12.19
C SER A 236 -28.73 3.44 13.10
N ASP A 237 -27.60 3.53 13.79
CA ASP A 237 -27.34 4.59 14.74
C ASP A 237 -26.42 5.70 14.18
N ASN A 238 -26.20 5.72 12.85
CA ASN A 238 -25.30 6.68 12.21
C ASN A 238 -25.77 7.01 10.78
N ASP A 239 -26.47 8.14 10.64
CA ASP A 239 -27.05 8.57 9.37
C ASP A 239 -26.00 8.71 8.24
N THR A 240 -24.81 9.22 8.53
CA THR A 240 -23.74 9.34 7.54
C THR A 240 -23.26 7.97 7.09
N LEU A 241 -23.05 7.04 8.02
CA LEU A 241 -22.66 5.67 7.66
C LEU A 241 -23.76 4.99 6.85
N SER A 242 -25.02 5.17 7.25
CA SER A 242 -26.19 4.65 6.53
C SER A 242 -26.28 5.19 5.10
N SER A 243 -26.14 6.50 4.90
CA SER A 243 -26.20 7.14 3.59
C SER A 243 -25.09 6.69 2.63
N ILE A 244 -23.93 6.30 3.15
CA ILE A 244 -22.82 5.78 2.35
C ILE A 244 -22.97 4.28 2.08
N LEU A 245 -23.33 3.50 3.09
CA LEU A 245 -23.29 2.03 3.06
C LEU A 245 -24.49 1.43 2.34
N VAL A 246 -25.71 1.85 2.71
CA VAL A 246 -26.96 1.23 2.25
C VAL A 246 -27.11 1.29 0.73
N PRO A 247 -26.90 2.45 0.05
CA PRO A 247 -27.02 2.50 -1.40
C PRO A 247 -26.03 1.58 -2.14
N LYS A 248 -24.85 1.34 -1.54
CA LYS A 248 -23.83 0.47 -2.14
C LYS A 248 -24.11 -1.01 -1.92
N LEU A 249 -24.71 -1.39 -0.80
CA LEU A 249 -25.12 -2.77 -0.53
C LEU A 249 -26.19 -3.27 -1.52
N TYR A 250 -27.08 -2.37 -1.94
CA TYR A 250 -28.17 -2.68 -2.85
C TYR A 250 -27.93 -2.20 -4.29
N SER A 251 -26.71 -1.77 -4.61
CA SER A 251 -26.32 -1.33 -5.94
C SER A 251 -26.09 -2.51 -6.88
N ASP A 252 -26.60 -2.40 -8.10
CA ASP A 252 -26.27 -3.33 -9.19
C ASP A 252 -24.80 -3.22 -9.64
N LYS A 253 -24.10 -2.15 -9.24
CA LYS A 253 -22.67 -1.90 -9.57
C LYS A 253 -21.76 -2.67 -8.64
N LYS A 254 -21.48 -3.91 -8.97
CA LYS A 254 -20.62 -4.81 -8.18
C LYS A 254 -19.23 -4.26 -7.90
N ASP A 255 -18.65 -3.51 -8.83
CA ASP A 255 -17.33 -2.89 -8.65
C ASP A 255 -17.31 -1.89 -7.49
N ILE A 256 -18.40 -1.12 -7.28
CA ILE A 256 -18.50 -0.18 -6.15
C ILE A 256 -18.58 -0.94 -4.84
N LEU A 257 -19.35 -2.03 -4.79
CA LEU A 257 -19.46 -2.88 -3.60
C LEU A 257 -18.13 -3.59 -3.32
N MET A 258 -17.46 -4.09 -4.35
CA MET A 258 -16.10 -4.66 -4.21
C MET A 258 -15.11 -3.63 -3.67
N GLN A 259 -15.14 -2.40 -4.19
CA GLN A 259 -14.29 -1.32 -3.71
C GLN A 259 -14.60 -0.95 -2.26
N LEU A 260 -15.89 -0.89 -1.87
CA LEU A 260 -16.30 -0.67 -0.48
C LEU A 260 -15.74 -1.74 0.48
N ILE A 261 -15.81 -3.01 0.07
CA ILE A 261 -15.36 -4.14 0.89
C ILE A 261 -13.84 -4.20 0.98
N LEU A 262 -13.12 -3.97 -0.13
CA LEU A 262 -11.67 -4.13 -0.20
C LEU A 262 -10.92 -2.90 0.26
N ASP A 263 -11.35 -1.72 -0.19
CA ASP A 263 -10.73 -0.44 0.16
C ASP A 263 -11.73 0.72 -0.03
N CYS A 264 -12.46 1.02 1.03
CA CYS A 264 -13.42 2.15 1.02
C CYS A 264 -12.73 3.53 1.01
N THR A 265 -11.43 3.61 1.29
CA THR A 265 -10.70 4.89 1.45
C THR A 265 -10.60 5.71 0.18
N VAL A 266 -10.85 5.10 -0.97
CA VAL A 266 -10.80 5.73 -2.30
C VAL A 266 -12.17 6.19 -2.80
N LEU A 267 -13.25 5.89 -2.08
CA LEU A 267 -14.60 6.27 -2.47
C LEU A 267 -14.84 7.76 -2.15
N PRO A 268 -15.37 8.57 -3.10
CA PRO A 268 -15.50 10.02 -2.94
C PRO A 268 -16.33 10.43 -1.71
N ASP A 269 -17.42 9.74 -1.44
CA ASP A 269 -18.29 9.99 -0.29
C ASP A 269 -17.62 9.64 1.05
N VAL A 270 -16.80 8.60 1.09
CA VAL A 270 -15.99 8.27 2.27
C VAL A 270 -14.90 9.31 2.53
N ILE A 271 -14.25 9.77 1.45
CA ILE A 271 -13.24 10.84 1.54
C ILE A 271 -13.88 12.12 2.08
N LYS A 272 -15.04 12.50 1.55
CA LYS A 272 -15.79 13.67 2.03
C LYS A 272 -16.20 13.52 3.50
N ALA A 273 -16.80 12.39 3.88
CA ALA A 273 -17.18 12.14 5.26
C ALA A 273 -16.00 12.20 6.23
N ARG A 274 -14.82 11.69 5.80
CA ARG A 274 -13.60 11.80 6.61
C ARG A 274 -13.12 13.25 6.77
N GLN A 275 -13.23 14.07 5.73
CA GLN A 275 -12.85 15.48 5.80
C GLN A 275 -13.78 16.29 6.70
N ASP A 276 -15.08 16.02 6.61
CA ASP A 276 -16.12 16.79 7.32
C ASP A 276 -16.31 16.36 8.79
N LEU A 277 -16.20 15.04 9.08
CA LEU A 277 -16.58 14.44 10.36
C LEU A 277 -15.44 13.67 11.06
N GLY A 278 -14.26 13.60 10.43
CA GLY A 278 -13.15 12.84 10.98
C GLY A 278 -13.13 11.35 10.58
N PRO A 279 -12.27 10.53 11.21
CA PRO A 279 -11.98 9.17 10.76
C PRO A 279 -13.05 8.11 11.08
N ASP A 280 -13.97 8.35 12.01
CA ASP A 280 -14.88 7.34 12.58
C ASP A 280 -15.70 6.56 11.54
N VAL A 281 -16.28 7.27 10.56
CA VAL A 281 -17.08 6.63 9.50
C VAL A 281 -16.19 5.73 8.64
N GLN A 282 -15.02 6.22 8.26
CA GLN A 282 -14.04 5.44 7.49
C GLN A 282 -13.58 4.20 8.26
N ASP A 283 -13.29 4.32 9.55
CA ASP A 283 -12.82 3.21 10.40
C ASP A 283 -13.89 2.14 10.56
N LYS A 284 -15.16 2.52 10.72
CA LYS A 284 -16.30 1.60 10.71
C LYS A 284 -16.45 0.87 9.37
N LEU A 285 -16.30 1.56 8.24
CA LEU A 285 -16.35 0.95 6.92
C LEU A 285 -15.18 -0.01 6.69
N LEU A 286 -13.97 0.34 7.13
CA LEU A 286 -12.82 -0.55 7.09
C LEU A 286 -13.01 -1.78 8.00
N TYR A 287 -13.63 -1.62 9.15
CA TYR A 287 -14.02 -2.74 10.02
C TYR A 287 -15.00 -3.69 9.32
N ILE A 288 -16.02 -3.15 8.67
CA ILE A 288 -17.00 -3.92 7.89
C ILE A 288 -16.28 -4.68 6.76
N GLY A 289 -15.45 -4.00 5.95
CA GLY A 289 -14.74 -4.59 4.83
C GLY A 289 -13.82 -5.74 5.25
N ARG A 290 -12.94 -5.53 6.27
CA ARG A 290 -12.06 -6.60 6.74
C ARG A 290 -12.82 -7.75 7.42
N THR A 291 -13.96 -7.48 8.07
CA THR A 291 -14.82 -8.53 8.65
C THR A 291 -15.48 -9.34 7.55
N TRP A 292 -15.93 -8.70 6.48
CA TRP A 292 -16.47 -9.36 5.29
C TRP A 292 -15.43 -10.29 4.65
N CYS A 293 -14.27 -9.77 4.32
CA CYS A 293 -13.16 -10.55 3.75
C CYS A 293 -12.79 -11.76 4.60
N TYR A 294 -12.67 -11.57 5.91
CA TYR A 294 -12.28 -12.63 6.83
C TYR A 294 -13.38 -13.69 7.00
N THR A 295 -14.64 -13.30 7.08
CA THR A 295 -15.78 -14.23 7.19
C THR A 295 -15.88 -15.12 5.96
N MET A 296 -15.77 -14.54 4.75
CA MET A 296 -15.78 -15.30 3.50
C MET A 296 -14.58 -16.23 3.39
N HIS A 297 -13.41 -15.78 3.81
CA HIS A 297 -12.19 -16.59 3.87
C HIS A 297 -12.37 -17.80 4.81
N ARG A 298 -12.83 -17.57 6.04
CA ARG A 298 -13.04 -18.65 7.03
C ARG A 298 -14.03 -19.68 6.51
N GLU A 299 -15.18 -19.23 6.02
CA GLU A 299 -16.23 -20.14 5.55
C GLU A 299 -15.76 -20.97 4.36
N ARG A 300 -15.04 -20.36 3.41
CA ARG A 300 -14.42 -21.09 2.31
C ARG A 300 -13.47 -22.19 2.80
N LEU A 301 -12.66 -21.92 3.81
CA LEU A 301 -11.75 -22.93 4.39
C LEU A 301 -12.52 -24.03 5.11
N ASN A 302 -13.58 -23.69 5.86
CA ASN A 302 -14.43 -24.66 6.54
C ASN A 302 -15.05 -25.65 5.55
N GLN A 303 -15.66 -25.13 4.48
CA GLN A 303 -16.33 -25.97 3.47
C GLN A 303 -15.35 -26.82 2.65
N ARG A 304 -14.05 -26.47 2.64
CA ARG A 304 -12.99 -27.27 2.04
C ARG A 304 -12.36 -28.30 2.98
N GLY A 305 -12.80 -28.36 4.23
CA GLY A 305 -12.16 -29.21 5.24
C GLY A 305 -10.73 -28.79 5.62
N LEU A 306 -10.32 -27.57 5.23
CA LEU A 306 -8.96 -27.03 5.47
C LEU A 306 -8.83 -26.33 6.83
N TYR A 307 -9.91 -26.22 7.59
CA TYR A 307 -9.93 -25.68 8.94
C TYR A 307 -9.73 -26.84 9.93
N SER A 308 -8.48 -27.23 10.16
CA SER A 308 -8.18 -27.97 11.39
C SER A 308 -8.17 -26.95 12.55
N TYR A 309 -8.96 -27.19 13.56
CA TYR A 309 -8.93 -26.45 14.81
C TYR A 309 -7.50 -26.40 15.38
N ARG A 310 -6.77 -25.30 15.19
CA ARG A 310 -5.57 -24.95 15.93
C ARG A 310 -5.67 -23.52 16.43
#